data_870f8dfb99ed5545dc6818dd229c6cfe
#
_entry.id   870f8dfb99ed5545dc6818dd229c6cfe
#
_cell.length_a   1.000
_cell.length_b   1.000
_cell.length_c   1.000
_cell.angle_alpha   90.00
_cell.angle_beta   90.00
_cell.angle_gamma   90.00
#
_symmetry.space_group_name_H-M   'P 1'
#
loop_
_entity.id
_entity.type
_entity.pdbx_description
1 polymer ?
#
loop_
_entity_poly.entity_id
_entity_poly.type
_entity_poly.pdbx_seq_one_letter_code
_entity_poly.pdbx_strand_id
1 'polypeptide(L)'
;MSDEIKKGLLGIVVDETTISQVMPEINSLTYRGYAVQDLCEVCSFEEVAYLILNGDLPNSIQLNKFKKEEKANRNITINLREIINHMPKKAHPMDVARTFVSVMGLEDKETSDNSPEANMRKTMRIFAKTPTAIAAFFRVRKGKKIIKPKKDLSFSENFFYMCFGKVPQKEIVKAFDISLILYAEHSFNVSTFTARTITSSLSDIYGAITGAIASLKGPLHGGANEEVMHMMKKIKTPDKAKSWLIDNLNKKQVVMGFGHRVYKSGDSRVPTMKKYFLKVSKLKKDENLHKIGEIIEKEMLKRKNIHPNLDFPTGPTYHLMGFDTDFFTPIFVIARITGWSAHIMEQHISNKL
;
A
#
# COMPACT_ATOMS: atom_id res chain seq x y z
N MET A 1 39.61 -15.11 5.36
CA MET A 1 38.40 -15.37 4.53
C MET A 1 38.08 -14.04 3.88
N SER A 2 38.10 -13.92 2.55
CA SER A 2 37.70 -12.69 1.86
C SER A 2 36.20 -12.50 2.10
N ASP A 3 35.82 -11.45 2.82
CA ASP A 3 34.44 -11.10 3.03
C ASP A 3 33.81 -10.69 1.69
N GLU A 4 33.09 -11.62 1.05
CA GLU A 4 32.40 -11.37 -0.20
C GLU A 4 31.27 -10.38 0.06
N ILE A 5 31.32 -9.21 -0.59
CA ILE A 5 30.27 -8.19 -0.47
C ILE A 5 28.96 -8.73 -1.04
N LYS A 6 27.98 -8.95 -0.18
CA LYS A 6 26.62 -9.39 -0.56
C LYS A 6 25.78 -8.19 -1.02
N LYS A 7 25.91 -7.81 -2.29
CA LYS A 7 25.14 -6.67 -2.85
C LYS A 7 23.63 -6.83 -2.63
N GLY A 8 23.00 -5.79 -2.09
CA GLY A 8 21.58 -5.78 -1.77
C GLY A 8 21.18 -6.78 -0.68
N LEU A 9 22.11 -7.16 0.20
CA LEU A 9 21.92 -8.10 1.32
C LEU A 9 21.37 -9.47 0.89
N LEU A 10 21.69 -9.93 -0.31
CA LEU A 10 21.20 -11.21 -0.83
C LEU A 10 21.74 -12.37 0.03
N GLY A 11 20.82 -13.14 0.64
CA GLY A 11 21.16 -14.27 1.50
C GLY A 11 21.63 -13.89 2.90
N ILE A 12 21.55 -12.63 3.30
CA ILE A 12 21.80 -12.17 4.66
C ILE A 12 20.49 -12.19 5.45
N VAL A 13 20.49 -12.90 6.57
CA VAL A 13 19.43 -12.83 7.57
C VAL A 13 19.71 -11.62 8.44
N VAL A 14 18.79 -10.65 8.47
CA VAL A 14 18.97 -9.38 9.20
C VAL A 14 18.23 -9.36 10.52
N ASP A 15 17.09 -10.04 10.59
CA ASP A 15 16.25 -10.13 11.80
C ASP A 15 15.15 -11.17 11.59
N GLU A 16 14.36 -11.43 12.67
CA GLU A 16 13.15 -12.27 12.65
C GLU A 16 11.92 -11.39 12.88
N THR A 17 10.75 -11.87 12.43
CA THR A 17 9.48 -11.17 12.65
C THR A 17 8.34 -12.17 12.86
N THR A 18 7.44 -11.80 13.78
CA THR A 18 6.19 -12.54 14.02
C THR A 18 5.01 -11.98 13.23
N ILE A 19 5.21 -10.90 12.45
CA ILE A 19 4.12 -10.12 11.83
C ILE A 19 3.61 -10.81 10.56
N SER A 20 4.52 -11.29 9.72
CA SER A 20 4.14 -11.95 8.47
C SER A 20 5.21 -12.94 8.00
N GLN A 21 4.79 -13.91 7.20
CA GLN A 21 5.70 -14.87 6.58
C GLN A 21 5.37 -15.01 5.09
N VAL A 22 6.41 -14.87 4.27
CA VAL A 22 6.35 -15.17 2.84
C VAL A 22 6.89 -16.59 2.64
N MET A 23 6.08 -17.46 2.08
CA MET A 23 6.40 -18.88 1.81
C MET A 23 6.38 -19.12 0.29
N PRO A 24 7.49 -18.83 -0.41
CA PRO A 24 7.52 -18.90 -1.88
C PRO A 24 7.36 -20.33 -2.41
N GLU A 25 7.77 -21.34 -1.66
CA GLU A 25 7.68 -22.77 -2.02
C GLU A 25 6.24 -23.28 -2.17
N ILE A 26 5.32 -22.74 -1.38
CA ILE A 26 3.88 -23.05 -1.46
C ILE A 26 3.05 -21.86 -1.99
N ASN A 27 3.74 -20.83 -2.49
CA ASN A 27 3.14 -19.59 -3.00
C ASN A 27 2.11 -18.98 -2.04
N SER A 28 2.51 -18.75 -0.78
CA SER A 28 1.65 -18.22 0.27
C SER A 28 2.28 -17.01 0.98
N LEU A 29 1.40 -16.18 1.53
CA LEU A 29 1.72 -15.08 2.44
C LEU A 29 0.76 -15.16 3.62
N THR A 30 1.28 -15.09 4.83
CA THR A 30 0.46 -15.05 6.05
C THR A 30 0.68 -13.74 6.81
N TYR A 31 -0.37 -13.24 7.45
CA TYR A 31 -0.31 -12.18 8.47
C TYR A 31 -0.64 -12.82 9.81
N ARG A 32 0.30 -12.78 10.76
CA ARG A 32 0.15 -13.41 12.08
C ARG A 32 -0.30 -14.87 12.01
N GLY A 33 0.15 -15.61 10.98
CA GLY A 33 -0.20 -17.00 10.76
C GLY A 33 -1.45 -17.25 9.90
N TYR A 34 -2.30 -16.24 9.65
CA TYR A 34 -3.49 -16.37 8.80
C TYR A 34 -3.15 -16.14 7.33
N ALA A 35 -3.59 -17.03 6.44
CA ALA A 35 -3.37 -16.88 5.01
C ALA A 35 -4.09 -15.62 4.48
N VAL A 36 -3.37 -14.80 3.70
CA VAL A 36 -3.90 -13.51 3.23
C VAL A 36 -5.10 -13.70 2.31
N GLN A 37 -5.15 -14.80 1.55
CA GLN A 37 -6.30 -15.15 0.70
C GLN A 37 -7.57 -15.37 1.53
N ASP A 38 -7.46 -16.10 2.64
CA ASP A 38 -8.59 -16.37 3.53
C ASP A 38 -9.06 -15.06 4.20
N LEU A 39 -8.12 -14.23 4.65
CA LEU A 39 -8.46 -12.91 5.19
C LEU A 39 -9.21 -12.04 4.17
N CYS A 40 -8.86 -12.09 2.89
CA CYS A 40 -9.56 -11.38 1.83
C CYS A 40 -11.01 -11.85 1.62
N GLU A 41 -11.31 -13.11 1.92
CA GLU A 41 -12.66 -13.65 1.75
C GLU A 41 -13.59 -13.24 2.88
N VAL A 42 -13.11 -13.28 4.14
CA VAL A 42 -13.97 -13.17 5.32
C VAL A 42 -13.79 -11.87 6.12
N CYS A 43 -12.67 -11.15 5.99
CA CYS A 43 -12.37 -9.96 6.77
C CYS A 43 -12.59 -8.65 6.01
N SER A 44 -12.79 -7.57 6.76
CA SER A 44 -12.60 -6.19 6.33
C SER A 44 -11.15 -5.76 6.53
N PHE A 45 -10.74 -4.64 5.89
CA PHE A 45 -9.41 -4.10 6.09
C PHE A 45 -9.15 -3.69 7.56
N GLU A 46 -10.18 -3.16 8.26
CA GLU A 46 -10.05 -2.81 9.68
C GLU A 46 -9.79 -4.03 10.58
N GLU A 47 -10.36 -5.21 10.26
CA GLU A 47 -10.07 -6.46 10.97
C GLU A 47 -8.63 -6.92 10.75
N VAL A 48 -8.15 -6.83 9.51
CA VAL A 48 -6.78 -7.19 9.16
C VAL A 48 -5.78 -6.19 9.74
N ALA A 49 -6.10 -4.90 9.77
CA ALA A 49 -5.28 -3.89 10.44
C ALA A 49 -5.17 -4.18 11.95
N TYR A 50 -6.29 -4.52 12.59
CA TYR A 50 -6.27 -4.95 13.99
C TYR A 50 -5.39 -6.18 14.20
N LEU A 51 -5.55 -7.22 13.38
CA LEU A 51 -4.75 -8.45 13.44
C LEU A 51 -3.25 -8.15 13.38
N ILE A 52 -2.81 -7.38 12.40
CA ILE A 52 -1.39 -7.06 12.22
C ILE A 52 -0.82 -6.32 13.43
N LEU A 53 -1.57 -5.35 13.96
CA LEU A 53 -1.14 -4.48 15.05
C LEU A 53 -1.21 -5.16 16.41
N ASN A 54 -2.21 -6.03 16.66
CA ASN A 54 -2.48 -6.61 17.99
C ASN A 54 -2.12 -8.10 18.09
N GLY A 55 -1.79 -8.77 16.99
CA GLY A 55 -1.28 -10.14 17.00
C GLY A 55 -2.32 -11.24 16.72
N ASP A 56 -3.62 -10.95 16.86
CA ASP A 56 -4.71 -11.89 16.58
C ASP A 56 -5.96 -11.18 16.05
N LEU A 57 -6.89 -11.94 15.45
CA LEU A 57 -8.15 -11.40 14.95
C LEU A 57 -9.02 -10.84 16.09
N PRO A 58 -9.70 -9.71 15.86
CA PRO A 58 -10.53 -9.11 16.90
C PRO A 58 -11.84 -9.88 17.09
N ASN A 59 -12.29 -10.01 18.34
CA ASN A 59 -13.71 -10.26 18.58
C ASN A 59 -14.54 -8.99 18.30
N SER A 60 -15.87 -9.10 18.36
CA SER A 60 -16.77 -7.99 18.03
C SER A 60 -16.58 -6.74 18.94
N ILE A 61 -16.27 -6.92 20.20
CA ILE A 61 -16.03 -5.83 21.16
C ILE A 61 -14.73 -5.09 20.80
N GLN A 62 -13.66 -5.85 20.55
CA GLN A 62 -12.35 -5.32 20.17
C GLN A 62 -12.42 -4.57 18.82
N LEU A 63 -13.09 -5.15 17.83
CA LEU A 63 -13.27 -4.51 16.52
C LEU A 63 -14.06 -3.20 16.63
N ASN A 64 -15.14 -3.20 17.40
CA ASN A 64 -15.95 -1.99 17.60
C ASN A 64 -15.13 -0.89 18.30
N LYS A 65 -14.32 -1.24 19.30
CA LYS A 65 -13.41 -0.30 19.98
C LYS A 65 -12.39 0.26 18.99
N PHE A 66 -11.73 -0.58 18.21
CA PHE A 66 -10.74 -0.18 17.19
C PHE A 66 -11.34 0.76 16.16
N LYS A 67 -12.50 0.40 15.58
CA LYS A 67 -13.21 1.25 14.61
C LYS A 67 -13.65 2.59 15.21
N LYS A 68 -14.07 2.60 16.47
CA LYS A 68 -14.46 3.83 17.17
C LYS A 68 -13.26 4.77 17.33
N GLU A 69 -12.12 4.22 17.72
CA GLU A 69 -10.87 4.97 17.92
C GLU A 69 -10.32 5.49 16.58
N GLU A 70 -10.29 4.66 15.53
CA GLU A 70 -9.91 5.07 14.18
C GLU A 70 -10.77 6.24 13.71
N LYS A 71 -12.10 6.12 13.79
CA LYS A 71 -13.05 7.16 13.38
C LYS A 71 -12.91 8.47 14.17
N ALA A 72 -12.54 8.38 15.45
CA ALA A 72 -12.29 9.56 16.28
C ALA A 72 -11.03 10.32 15.84
N ASN A 73 -10.04 9.62 15.29
CA ASN A 73 -8.75 10.17 14.88
C ASN A 73 -8.68 10.63 13.41
N ARG A 74 -9.73 10.46 12.59
CA ARG A 74 -9.73 10.78 11.15
C ARG A 74 -9.46 12.25 10.82
N ASN A 75 -9.84 13.17 11.70
CA ASN A 75 -9.71 14.59 11.42
C ASN A 75 -8.24 15.06 11.49
N ILE A 76 -7.82 15.79 10.47
CA ILE A 76 -6.54 16.51 10.46
C ILE A 76 -6.71 17.88 11.14
N THR A 77 -5.64 18.39 11.74
CA THR A 77 -5.61 19.70 12.39
C THR A 77 -5.80 20.83 11.38
N ILE A 78 -6.08 22.04 11.89
CA ILE A 78 -6.16 23.24 11.04
C ILE A 78 -4.82 23.49 10.36
N ASN A 79 -3.69 23.41 11.12
CA ASN A 79 -2.35 23.61 10.59
C ASN A 79 -2.02 22.63 9.46
N LEU A 80 -2.28 21.33 9.67
CA LEU A 80 -2.07 20.31 8.63
C LEU A 80 -2.89 20.59 7.37
N ARG A 81 -4.12 21.08 7.53
CA ARG A 81 -4.98 21.45 6.40
C ARG A 81 -4.43 22.66 5.65
N GLU A 82 -3.93 23.67 6.36
CA GLU A 82 -3.32 24.84 5.75
C GLU A 82 -2.03 24.46 5.00
N ILE A 83 -1.20 23.62 5.58
CA ILE A 83 0.01 23.10 4.91
C ILE A 83 -0.38 22.39 3.62
N ILE A 84 -1.40 21.52 3.62
CA ILE A 84 -1.86 20.83 2.40
C ILE A 84 -2.37 21.83 1.36
N ASN A 85 -3.10 22.87 1.77
CA ASN A 85 -3.61 23.90 0.86
C ASN A 85 -2.47 24.69 0.17
N HIS A 86 -1.32 24.84 0.85
CA HIS A 86 -0.15 25.56 0.31
C HIS A 86 0.83 24.65 -0.45
N MET A 87 0.64 23.32 -0.44
CA MET A 87 1.48 22.42 -1.21
C MET A 87 1.41 22.71 -2.72
N PRO A 88 2.52 22.64 -3.45
CA PRO A 88 2.52 22.80 -4.89
C PRO A 88 1.58 21.79 -5.55
N LYS A 89 0.59 22.27 -6.31
CA LYS A 89 -0.43 21.40 -6.96
C LYS A 89 0.16 20.36 -7.89
N LYS A 90 1.37 20.60 -8.43
CA LYS A 90 2.11 19.66 -9.29
C LYS A 90 3.03 18.71 -8.50
N ALA A 91 3.12 18.84 -7.17
CA ALA A 91 3.90 17.93 -6.35
C ALA A 91 3.36 16.51 -6.49
N HIS A 92 4.27 15.54 -6.47
CA HIS A 92 3.88 14.14 -6.45
C HIS A 92 3.19 13.82 -5.11
N PRO A 93 2.03 13.14 -5.08
CA PRO A 93 1.28 12.89 -3.85
C PRO A 93 2.07 12.11 -2.78
N MET A 94 3.06 11.30 -3.17
CA MET A 94 3.97 10.64 -2.23
C MET A 94 4.85 11.63 -1.46
N ASP A 95 5.28 12.73 -2.08
CA ASP A 95 6.07 13.75 -1.40
C ASP A 95 5.21 14.50 -0.37
N VAL A 96 3.93 14.74 -0.72
CA VAL A 96 2.95 15.33 0.20
C VAL A 96 2.66 14.39 1.36
N ALA A 97 2.45 13.09 1.11
CA ALA A 97 2.21 12.09 2.15
C ALA A 97 3.38 12.01 3.13
N ARG A 98 4.62 12.00 2.61
CA ARG A 98 5.84 11.99 3.43
C ARG A 98 5.95 13.25 4.30
N THR A 99 5.74 14.41 3.72
CA THR A 99 5.78 15.70 4.43
C THR A 99 4.69 15.76 5.50
N PHE A 100 3.49 15.30 5.17
CA PHE A 100 2.36 15.28 6.09
C PHE A 100 2.66 14.44 7.34
N VAL A 101 3.21 13.22 7.19
CA VAL A 101 3.54 12.37 8.34
C VAL A 101 4.63 13.01 9.19
N SER A 102 5.64 13.63 8.58
CA SER A 102 6.67 14.37 9.31
C SER A 102 6.08 15.53 10.12
N VAL A 103 5.17 16.31 9.54
CA VAL A 103 4.50 17.42 10.26
C VAL A 103 3.60 16.89 11.39
N MET A 104 2.95 15.74 11.22
CA MET A 104 2.21 15.11 12.32
C MET A 104 3.09 14.86 13.54
N GLY A 105 4.36 14.46 13.32
CA GLY A 105 5.33 14.28 14.40
C GLY A 105 5.66 15.58 15.13
N LEU A 106 5.67 16.72 14.44
CA LEU A 106 5.90 18.03 15.07
C LEU A 106 4.74 18.46 15.97
N GLU A 107 3.52 18.03 15.66
CA GLU A 107 2.32 18.39 16.42
C GLU A 107 2.01 17.41 17.56
N ASP A 108 2.64 16.23 17.57
CA ASP A 108 2.33 15.18 18.54
C ASP A 108 3.14 15.32 19.81
N LYS A 109 2.46 15.52 20.94
CA LYS A 109 3.09 15.65 22.26
C LYS A 109 3.79 14.39 22.74
N GLU A 110 3.43 13.22 22.17
CA GLU A 110 4.01 11.93 22.53
C GLU A 110 5.15 11.50 21.56
N THR A 111 5.61 12.39 20.67
CA THR A 111 6.60 12.04 19.63
C THR A 111 7.82 11.30 20.19
N SER A 112 8.38 11.78 21.29
CA SER A 112 9.59 11.22 21.92
C SER A 112 9.34 10.00 22.81
N ASP A 113 8.08 9.64 23.07
CA ASP A 113 7.73 8.45 23.88
C ASP A 113 7.63 7.22 22.97
N ASN A 114 8.61 6.32 23.08
CA ASN A 114 8.67 5.07 22.30
C ASN A 114 8.13 3.86 23.07
N SER A 115 7.40 4.08 24.18
CA SER A 115 6.70 2.99 24.88
C SER A 115 5.70 2.29 23.94
N PRO A 116 5.42 0.98 24.11
CA PRO A 116 4.47 0.24 23.29
C PRO A 116 3.09 0.92 23.24
N GLU A 117 2.61 1.44 24.37
CA GLU A 117 1.31 2.10 24.50
C GLU A 117 1.28 3.43 23.71
N ALA A 118 2.33 4.27 23.83
CA ALA A 118 2.45 5.51 23.08
C ALA A 118 2.59 5.24 21.58
N ASN A 119 3.38 4.27 21.20
CA ASN A 119 3.52 3.86 19.80
C ASN A 119 2.20 3.36 19.20
N MET A 120 1.40 2.61 19.95
CA MET A 120 0.07 2.19 19.48
C MET A 120 -0.87 3.39 19.29
N ARG A 121 -0.88 4.37 20.22
CA ARG A 121 -1.68 5.60 20.07
C ARG A 121 -1.21 6.45 18.88
N LYS A 122 0.10 6.60 18.69
CA LYS A 122 0.69 7.29 17.52
C LYS A 122 0.36 6.57 16.22
N THR A 123 0.47 5.24 16.20
CA THR A 123 0.03 4.41 15.06
C THR A 123 -1.42 4.68 14.70
N MET A 124 -2.33 4.69 15.66
CA MET A 124 -3.75 4.96 15.41
C MET A 124 -3.96 6.36 14.81
N ARG A 125 -3.22 7.37 15.29
CA ARG A 125 -3.28 8.72 14.71
C ARG A 125 -2.79 8.78 13.26
N ILE A 126 -1.66 8.11 12.96
CA ILE A 126 -1.10 8.06 11.61
C ILE A 126 -2.04 7.28 10.67
N PHE A 127 -2.49 6.11 11.10
CA PHE A 127 -3.40 5.23 10.35
C PHE A 127 -4.70 5.93 9.95
N ALA A 128 -5.32 6.65 10.90
CA ALA A 128 -6.59 7.31 10.66
C ALA A 128 -6.48 8.65 9.88
N LYS A 129 -5.39 9.42 10.09
CA LYS A 129 -5.24 10.75 9.47
C LYS A 129 -4.63 10.71 8.08
N THR A 130 -3.79 9.74 7.76
CA THR A 130 -3.11 9.67 6.46
C THR A 130 -4.08 9.56 5.29
N PRO A 131 -5.16 8.75 5.32
CA PRO A 131 -6.17 8.74 4.27
C PRO A 131 -6.83 10.11 4.07
N THR A 132 -7.11 10.82 5.17
CA THR A 132 -7.71 12.16 5.12
C THR A 132 -6.77 13.16 4.46
N ALA A 133 -5.47 13.12 4.75
CA ALA A 133 -4.49 14.00 4.13
C ALA A 133 -4.32 13.74 2.63
N ILE A 134 -4.23 12.47 2.24
CA ILE A 134 -4.12 12.07 0.83
C ILE A 134 -5.37 12.49 0.06
N ALA A 135 -6.56 12.25 0.61
CA ALA A 135 -7.82 12.69 0.00
C ALA A 135 -7.94 14.22 -0.06
N ALA A 136 -7.46 14.93 0.97
CA ALA A 136 -7.41 16.39 0.97
C ALA A 136 -6.56 16.92 -0.19
N PHE A 137 -5.35 16.39 -0.36
CA PHE A 137 -4.48 16.79 -1.47
C PHE A 137 -5.05 16.40 -2.84
N PHE A 138 -5.68 15.22 -2.95
CA PHE A 138 -6.39 14.80 -4.17
C PHE A 138 -7.41 15.83 -4.64
N ARG A 139 -8.07 16.51 -3.71
CA ARG A 139 -9.06 17.56 -4.00
C ARG A 139 -8.40 18.92 -4.25
N VAL A 140 -7.46 19.32 -3.38
CA VAL A 140 -6.79 20.63 -3.45
C VAL A 140 -6.05 20.82 -4.77
N ARG A 141 -5.34 19.80 -5.24
CA ARG A 141 -4.63 19.87 -6.54
C ARG A 141 -5.57 20.09 -7.73
N LYS A 142 -6.85 19.70 -7.59
CA LYS A 142 -7.91 19.90 -8.59
C LYS A 142 -8.73 21.16 -8.34
N GLY A 143 -8.30 22.05 -7.44
CA GLY A 143 -9.01 23.27 -7.08
C GLY A 143 -10.34 23.04 -6.34
N LYS A 144 -10.53 21.85 -5.75
CA LYS A 144 -11.74 21.48 -5.02
C LYS A 144 -11.57 21.66 -3.52
N LYS A 145 -12.65 22.02 -2.82
CA LYS A 145 -12.65 22.12 -1.34
C LYS A 145 -12.40 20.75 -0.71
N ILE A 146 -11.66 20.72 0.39
CA ILE A 146 -11.45 19.52 1.22
C ILE A 146 -12.79 19.06 1.80
N ILE A 147 -13.06 17.76 1.74
CA ILE A 147 -14.21 17.11 2.37
C ILE A 147 -13.76 16.52 3.71
N LYS A 148 -14.49 16.85 4.78
CA LYS A 148 -14.24 16.28 6.10
C LYS A 148 -14.62 14.79 6.15
N PRO A 149 -13.91 13.95 6.91
CA PRO A 149 -14.27 12.55 7.07
C PRO A 149 -15.61 12.40 7.79
N LYS A 150 -16.31 11.30 7.52
CA LYS A 150 -17.55 10.90 8.17
C LYS A 150 -17.32 9.75 9.14
N LYS A 151 -18.03 9.75 10.28
CA LYS A 151 -17.94 8.71 11.31
C LYS A 151 -18.83 7.50 11.05
N ASP A 152 -19.85 7.64 10.22
CA ASP A 152 -20.80 6.59 9.85
C ASP A 152 -20.28 5.65 8.74
N LEU A 153 -19.27 6.08 7.99
CA LEU A 153 -18.67 5.31 6.91
C LEU A 153 -17.52 4.39 7.41
N SER A 154 -17.37 3.22 6.77
CA SER A 154 -16.19 2.37 6.93
C SER A 154 -14.91 3.08 6.46
N PHE A 155 -13.75 2.49 6.70
CA PHE A 155 -12.47 3.06 6.28
C PHE A 155 -12.42 3.30 4.76
N SER A 156 -12.73 2.29 3.97
CA SER A 156 -12.71 2.35 2.51
C SER A 156 -13.78 3.29 1.94
N GLU A 157 -15.02 3.21 2.43
CA GLU A 157 -16.10 4.12 2.03
C GLU A 157 -15.76 5.57 2.30
N ASN A 158 -15.20 5.86 3.48
CA ASN A 158 -14.82 7.21 3.88
C ASN A 158 -13.72 7.78 2.98
N PHE A 159 -12.76 6.98 2.55
CA PHE A 159 -11.72 7.42 1.61
C PHE A 159 -12.32 7.83 0.27
N PHE A 160 -13.20 7.01 -0.32
CA PHE A 160 -13.93 7.39 -1.53
C PHE A 160 -14.76 8.66 -1.34
N TYR A 161 -15.47 8.75 -0.23
CA TYR A 161 -16.28 9.93 0.08
C TYR A 161 -15.41 11.20 0.15
N MET A 162 -14.28 11.14 0.83
CA MET A 162 -13.37 12.29 0.92
C MET A 162 -12.73 12.67 -0.42
N CYS A 163 -12.43 11.71 -1.29
CA CYS A 163 -11.86 11.99 -2.62
C CYS A 163 -12.91 12.53 -3.60
N PHE A 164 -14.08 11.87 -3.68
CA PHE A 164 -15.05 12.09 -4.77
C PHE A 164 -16.34 12.77 -4.33
N GLY A 165 -16.58 12.93 -3.04
CA GLY A 165 -17.83 13.46 -2.48
C GLY A 165 -18.97 12.44 -2.42
N LYS A 166 -18.73 11.20 -2.81
CA LYS A 166 -19.71 10.11 -2.82
C LYS A 166 -19.02 8.76 -2.60
N VAL A 167 -19.79 7.80 -2.09
CA VAL A 167 -19.40 6.40 -1.98
C VAL A 167 -19.84 5.68 -3.27
N PRO A 168 -18.95 4.90 -3.93
CA PRO A 168 -19.32 4.12 -5.11
C PRO A 168 -20.14 2.86 -4.74
N GLN A 169 -20.48 2.05 -5.74
CA GLN A 169 -21.15 0.77 -5.55
C GLN A 169 -20.35 -0.14 -4.60
N LYS A 170 -21.04 -0.98 -3.82
CA LYS A 170 -20.46 -1.86 -2.79
C LYS A 170 -19.33 -2.75 -3.32
N GLU A 171 -19.45 -3.23 -4.54
CA GLU A 171 -18.46 -4.09 -5.19
C GLU A 171 -17.15 -3.36 -5.46
N ILE A 172 -17.21 -2.05 -5.77
CA ILE A 172 -16.02 -1.21 -5.95
C ILE A 172 -15.36 -0.95 -4.60
N VAL A 173 -16.17 -0.66 -3.56
CA VAL A 173 -15.66 -0.51 -2.18
C VAL A 173 -14.99 -1.81 -1.72
N LYS A 174 -15.61 -2.98 -1.94
CA LYS A 174 -15.02 -4.27 -1.58
C LYS A 174 -13.72 -4.55 -2.34
N ALA A 175 -13.66 -4.24 -3.64
CA ALA A 175 -12.42 -4.40 -4.42
C ALA A 175 -11.29 -3.50 -3.90
N PHE A 176 -11.61 -2.28 -3.47
CA PHE A 176 -10.66 -1.37 -2.83
C PHE A 176 -10.20 -1.91 -1.47
N ASP A 177 -11.13 -2.36 -0.64
CA ASP A 177 -10.85 -2.92 0.67
C ASP A 177 -9.91 -4.14 0.57
N ILE A 178 -10.18 -5.05 -0.37
CA ILE A 178 -9.30 -6.19 -0.69
C ILE A 178 -7.90 -5.73 -1.10
N SER A 179 -7.79 -4.69 -1.93
CA SER A 179 -6.48 -4.18 -2.32
C SER A 179 -5.69 -3.66 -1.11
N LEU A 180 -6.36 -3.04 -0.13
CA LEU A 180 -5.72 -2.60 1.10
C LEU A 180 -5.24 -3.80 1.94
N ILE A 181 -6.03 -4.87 2.06
CA ILE A 181 -5.63 -6.11 2.73
C ILE A 181 -4.36 -6.69 2.09
N LEU A 182 -4.35 -6.79 0.76
CA LEU A 182 -3.22 -7.37 0.01
C LEU A 182 -1.94 -6.54 0.11
N TYR A 183 -2.05 -5.22 0.31
CA TYR A 183 -0.91 -4.31 0.47
C TYR A 183 -0.49 -4.09 1.92
N ALA A 184 -1.27 -4.51 2.92
CA ALA A 184 -1.10 -4.15 4.32
C ALA A 184 0.29 -4.51 4.86
N GLU A 185 0.84 -5.69 4.48
CA GLU A 185 2.11 -6.18 5.00
C GLU A 185 2.82 -7.09 3.99
N HIS A 186 4.16 -7.18 4.05
CA HIS A 186 4.96 -8.09 3.24
C HIS A 186 6.38 -8.26 3.79
N SER A 187 6.51 -8.65 5.07
CA SER A 187 7.77 -8.94 5.74
C SER A 187 8.84 -7.84 5.56
N PHE A 188 10.11 -8.19 5.44
CA PHE A 188 11.24 -7.26 5.31
C PHE A 188 11.42 -6.71 3.88
N ASN A 189 10.33 -6.20 3.26
CA ASN A 189 10.48 -5.44 2.02
C ASN A 189 11.29 -4.15 2.24
N VAL A 190 11.73 -3.51 1.14
CA VAL A 190 12.67 -2.38 1.19
C VAL A 190 12.20 -1.25 2.11
N SER A 191 10.93 -0.85 2.05
CA SER A 191 10.41 0.24 2.90
C SER A 191 10.25 -0.18 4.37
N THR A 192 9.90 -1.43 4.64
CA THR A 192 9.88 -1.97 6.01
C THR A 192 11.29 -2.04 6.58
N PHE A 193 12.28 -2.50 5.80
CA PHE A 193 13.67 -2.49 6.23
C PHE A 193 14.17 -1.07 6.51
N THR A 194 13.83 -0.09 5.67
CA THR A 194 14.12 1.33 5.90
C THR A 194 13.52 1.81 7.23
N ALA A 195 12.24 1.49 7.50
CA ALA A 195 11.60 1.85 8.75
C ALA A 195 12.33 1.26 9.96
N ARG A 196 12.66 -0.05 9.93
CA ARG A 196 13.37 -0.73 11.01
C ARG A 196 14.79 -0.16 11.22
N THR A 197 15.51 0.18 10.13
CA THR A 197 16.82 0.80 10.20
C THR A 197 16.76 2.17 10.91
N ILE A 198 15.76 3.01 10.60
CA ILE A 198 15.56 4.29 11.29
C ILE A 198 15.19 4.05 12.75
N THR A 199 14.29 3.11 13.00
CA THR A 199 13.83 2.75 14.36
C THR A 199 14.97 2.20 15.22
N SER A 200 15.93 1.47 14.64
CA SER A 200 17.06 0.89 15.39
C SER A 200 17.94 1.92 16.10
N SER A 201 17.93 3.16 15.59
CA SER A 201 18.59 4.30 16.26
C SER A 201 17.76 4.91 17.42
N LEU A 202 16.63 4.26 17.79
CA LEU A 202 15.63 4.74 18.75
C LEU A 202 14.91 6.03 18.31
N SER A 203 14.89 6.31 17.00
CA SER A 203 14.09 7.38 16.43
C SER A 203 12.59 7.08 16.58
N ASP A 204 11.78 8.13 16.53
CA ASP A 204 10.32 8.03 16.67
C ASP A 204 9.62 7.41 15.45
N ILE A 205 8.38 6.97 15.65
CA ILE A 205 7.57 6.32 14.63
C ILE A 205 7.27 7.24 13.41
N TYR A 206 7.15 8.56 13.61
CA TYR A 206 6.90 9.50 12.51
C TYR A 206 8.10 9.59 11.58
N GLY A 207 9.32 9.67 12.15
CA GLY A 207 10.56 9.62 11.39
C GLY A 207 10.72 8.33 10.60
N ALA A 208 10.44 7.18 11.25
CA ALA A 208 10.53 5.87 10.62
C ALA A 208 9.54 5.69 9.47
N ILE A 209 8.26 6.08 9.66
CA ILE A 209 7.23 6.01 8.60
C ILE A 209 7.53 7.01 7.48
N THR A 210 8.04 8.21 7.79
CA THR A 210 8.47 9.18 6.79
C THR A 210 9.54 8.59 5.86
N GLY A 211 10.54 7.91 6.41
CA GLY A 211 11.57 7.20 5.65
C GLY A 211 11.01 6.03 4.83
N ALA A 212 10.09 5.27 5.40
CA ALA A 212 9.40 4.18 4.70
C ALA A 212 8.61 4.69 3.48
N ILE A 213 7.89 5.81 3.61
CA ILE A 213 7.16 6.43 2.50
C ILE A 213 8.15 6.89 1.41
N ALA A 214 9.28 7.47 1.79
CA ALA A 214 10.31 7.87 0.84
C ALA A 214 10.85 6.68 0.04
N SER A 215 11.13 5.56 0.71
CA SER A 215 11.58 4.31 0.10
C SER A 215 10.50 3.71 -0.82
N LEU A 216 9.22 3.72 -0.40
CA LEU A 216 8.12 3.15 -1.17
C LEU A 216 7.88 3.88 -2.50
N LYS A 217 8.21 5.17 -2.60
CA LYS A 217 8.02 5.98 -3.81
C LYS A 217 8.82 5.44 -5.01
N GLY A 218 9.92 4.73 -4.79
CA GLY A 218 10.80 4.27 -5.86
C GLY A 218 10.10 3.33 -6.86
N PRO A 219 10.38 3.47 -8.18
CA PRO A 219 9.75 2.65 -9.23
C PRO A 219 10.11 1.17 -9.15
N LEU A 220 11.20 0.81 -8.47
CA LEU A 220 11.58 -0.59 -8.18
C LEU A 220 10.94 -1.12 -6.89
N HIS A 221 10.02 -0.38 -6.28
CA HIS A 221 9.24 -0.76 -5.11
C HIS A 221 7.78 -0.37 -5.32
N GLY A 222 7.16 0.39 -4.43
CA GLY A 222 5.73 0.71 -4.49
C GLY A 222 5.28 1.55 -5.70
N GLY A 223 6.18 2.35 -6.30
CA GLY A 223 5.89 3.09 -7.53
C GLY A 223 5.64 2.23 -8.78
N ALA A 224 5.81 0.90 -8.68
CA ALA A 224 5.59 -0.01 -9.81
C ALA A 224 4.13 -0.01 -10.30
N ASN A 225 3.13 0.18 -9.45
CA ASN A 225 1.72 0.23 -9.84
C ASN A 225 1.39 1.44 -10.74
N GLU A 226 2.05 2.57 -10.53
CA GLU A 226 1.95 3.76 -11.40
C GLU A 226 2.58 3.49 -12.76
N GLU A 227 3.77 2.88 -12.77
CA GLU A 227 4.49 2.54 -13.99
C GLU A 227 3.74 1.50 -14.83
N VAL A 228 3.05 0.52 -14.20
CA VAL A 228 2.15 -0.41 -14.90
C VAL A 228 1.07 0.37 -15.63
N MET A 229 0.45 1.35 -15.01
CA MET A 229 -0.61 2.13 -15.67
C MET A 229 -0.04 3.01 -16.79
N HIS A 230 1.12 3.61 -16.62
CA HIS A 230 1.81 4.34 -17.69
C HIS A 230 2.12 3.44 -18.87
N MET A 231 2.56 2.20 -18.63
CA MET A 231 2.76 1.18 -19.65
C MET A 231 1.45 0.84 -20.39
N MET A 232 0.38 0.55 -19.66
CA MET A 232 -0.92 0.20 -20.28
C MET A 232 -1.51 1.35 -21.10
N LYS A 233 -1.34 2.60 -20.65
CA LYS A 233 -1.73 3.79 -21.42
C LYS A 233 -0.94 3.94 -22.75
N LYS A 234 0.32 3.51 -22.78
CA LYS A 234 1.13 3.49 -24.03
C LYS A 234 0.65 2.41 -25.00
N ILE A 235 0.23 1.26 -24.50
CA ILE A 235 -0.31 0.14 -25.31
C ILE A 235 -1.64 0.52 -25.94
N LYS A 236 -2.52 1.20 -25.21
CA LYS A 236 -3.84 1.73 -25.61
C LYS A 236 -4.91 0.67 -25.86
N THR A 237 -4.65 -0.34 -26.69
CA THR A 237 -5.66 -1.32 -27.14
C THR A 237 -5.13 -2.75 -27.07
N PRO A 238 -5.99 -3.75 -26.85
CA PRO A 238 -5.58 -5.15 -26.71
C PRO A 238 -4.82 -5.71 -27.94
N ASP A 239 -5.20 -5.32 -29.15
CA ASP A 239 -4.55 -5.75 -30.41
C ASP A 239 -3.07 -5.35 -30.48
N LYS A 240 -2.69 -4.24 -29.84
CA LYS A 240 -1.30 -3.75 -29.78
C LYS A 240 -0.47 -4.36 -28.67
N ALA A 241 -1.09 -5.02 -27.70
CA ALA A 241 -0.41 -5.48 -26.48
C ALA A 241 0.74 -6.46 -26.79
N LYS A 242 0.51 -7.43 -27.66
CA LYS A 242 1.51 -8.44 -28.03
C LYS A 242 2.72 -7.83 -28.77
N SER A 243 2.49 -7.01 -29.80
CA SER A 243 3.57 -6.38 -30.56
C SER A 243 4.37 -5.43 -29.68
N TRP A 244 3.69 -4.62 -28.87
CA TRP A 244 4.34 -3.73 -27.91
C TRP A 244 5.28 -4.50 -26.96
N LEU A 245 4.82 -5.63 -26.39
CA LEU A 245 5.64 -6.44 -25.49
C LEU A 245 6.88 -7.00 -26.19
N ILE A 246 6.72 -7.53 -27.41
CA ILE A 246 7.83 -8.09 -28.18
C ILE A 246 8.90 -7.01 -28.43
N ASP A 247 8.48 -5.83 -28.85
CA ASP A 247 9.38 -4.70 -29.12
C ASP A 247 10.14 -4.27 -27.85
N ASN A 248 9.47 -4.22 -26.69
CA ASN A 248 10.12 -3.88 -25.41
C ASN A 248 11.13 -4.95 -24.98
N LEU A 249 10.79 -6.23 -25.12
CA LEU A 249 11.70 -7.34 -24.80
C LEU A 249 12.93 -7.35 -25.72
N ASN A 250 12.77 -7.06 -27.00
CA ASN A 250 13.87 -6.95 -27.95
C ASN A 250 14.81 -5.78 -27.59
N LYS A 251 14.26 -4.68 -27.09
CA LYS A 251 15.01 -3.52 -26.58
C LYS A 251 15.57 -3.72 -25.18
N LYS A 252 15.39 -4.91 -24.58
CA LYS A 252 15.80 -5.24 -23.20
C LYS A 252 15.23 -4.26 -22.15
N GLN A 253 14.06 -3.69 -22.42
CA GLN A 253 13.39 -2.78 -21.47
C GLN A 253 12.63 -3.58 -20.41
N VAL A 254 12.59 -3.05 -19.19
CA VAL A 254 11.83 -3.65 -18.08
C VAL A 254 10.34 -3.55 -18.36
N VAL A 255 9.62 -4.65 -18.16
CA VAL A 255 8.17 -4.70 -18.19
C VAL A 255 7.67 -4.57 -16.75
N MET A 256 7.07 -3.44 -16.43
CA MET A 256 6.66 -3.13 -15.05
C MET A 256 5.50 -4.02 -14.60
N GLY A 257 5.48 -4.34 -13.30
CA GLY A 257 4.48 -5.23 -12.72
C GLY A 257 4.79 -6.72 -12.89
N PHE A 258 5.99 -7.08 -13.35
CA PHE A 258 6.44 -8.46 -13.51
C PHE A 258 7.71 -8.74 -12.70
N GLY A 259 7.77 -9.98 -12.18
CA GLY A 259 8.86 -10.43 -11.33
C GLY A 259 8.70 -10.02 -9.87
N HIS A 260 9.31 -10.79 -9.01
CA HIS A 260 9.33 -10.56 -7.57
C HIS A 260 10.65 -11.06 -6.99
N ARG A 261 11.19 -10.37 -5.97
CA ARG A 261 12.45 -10.77 -5.37
C ARG A 261 12.38 -12.15 -4.69
N VAL A 262 11.24 -12.43 -4.06
CA VAL A 262 11.03 -13.66 -3.28
C VAL A 262 10.24 -14.70 -4.07
N TYR A 263 9.07 -14.37 -4.58
CA TYR A 263 8.25 -15.30 -5.36
C TYR A 263 8.86 -15.61 -6.71
N LYS A 264 9.02 -16.90 -7.01
CA LYS A 264 9.54 -17.39 -8.31
C LYS A 264 8.44 -17.99 -9.20
N SER A 265 7.43 -18.60 -8.56
CA SER A 265 6.31 -19.29 -9.24
C SER A 265 5.03 -18.45 -9.30
N GLY A 266 5.13 -17.13 -9.02
CA GLY A 266 4.01 -16.19 -9.00
C GLY A 266 3.79 -15.58 -7.61
N ASP A 267 3.25 -14.37 -7.59
CA ASP A 267 2.88 -13.66 -6.35
C ASP A 267 1.51 -14.15 -5.87
N SER A 268 1.44 -14.73 -4.67
CA SER A 268 0.25 -15.34 -4.07
C SER A 268 -0.98 -14.41 -4.00
N ARG A 269 -0.75 -13.10 -4.03
CA ARG A 269 -1.79 -12.06 -3.94
C ARG A 269 -2.48 -11.79 -5.29
N VAL A 270 -1.78 -12.08 -6.39
CA VAL A 270 -2.23 -11.77 -7.76
C VAL A 270 -3.56 -12.42 -8.14
N PRO A 271 -3.81 -13.72 -7.88
CA PRO A 271 -5.08 -14.34 -8.25
C PRO A 271 -6.30 -13.63 -7.64
N THR A 272 -6.20 -13.27 -6.34
CA THR A 272 -7.25 -12.52 -5.66
C THR A 272 -7.47 -11.16 -6.29
N MET A 273 -6.40 -10.38 -6.51
CA MET A 273 -6.54 -9.03 -7.10
C MET A 273 -7.06 -9.07 -8.55
N LYS A 274 -6.65 -10.04 -9.36
CA LYS A 274 -7.16 -10.23 -10.74
C LYS A 274 -8.66 -10.49 -10.76
N LYS A 275 -9.19 -11.30 -9.84
CA LYS A 275 -10.63 -11.52 -9.69
C LYS A 275 -11.39 -10.21 -9.49
N TYR A 276 -10.86 -9.31 -8.65
CA TYR A 276 -11.48 -8.00 -8.40
C TYR A 276 -11.24 -7.00 -9.55
N PHE A 277 -10.09 -7.05 -10.22
CA PHE A 277 -9.84 -6.28 -11.43
C PHE A 277 -10.89 -6.58 -12.51
N LEU A 278 -11.14 -7.85 -12.80
CA LEU A 278 -12.19 -8.26 -13.75
C LEU A 278 -13.57 -7.77 -13.33
N LYS A 279 -13.92 -7.90 -12.03
CA LYS A 279 -15.22 -7.43 -11.52
C LYS A 279 -15.38 -5.92 -11.72
N VAL A 280 -14.37 -5.12 -11.37
CA VAL A 280 -14.41 -3.67 -11.55
C VAL A 280 -14.47 -3.28 -13.03
N SER A 281 -13.72 -3.96 -13.90
CA SER A 281 -13.76 -3.75 -15.34
C SER A 281 -15.16 -3.95 -15.92
N LYS A 282 -15.85 -5.02 -15.55
CA LYS A 282 -17.23 -5.31 -15.95
C LYS A 282 -18.21 -4.23 -15.43
N LEU A 283 -18.11 -3.86 -14.16
CA LEU A 283 -18.96 -2.81 -13.55
C LEU A 283 -18.78 -1.45 -14.23
N LYS A 284 -17.56 -1.15 -14.66
CA LYS A 284 -17.23 0.09 -15.38
C LYS A 284 -17.52 0.00 -16.89
N LYS A 285 -17.90 -1.16 -17.38
CA LYS A 285 -18.10 -1.43 -18.83
C LYS A 285 -16.85 -1.08 -19.66
N ASP A 286 -15.67 -1.26 -19.07
CA ASP A 286 -14.37 -1.03 -19.70
C ASP A 286 -13.43 -2.18 -19.39
N GLU A 287 -13.40 -3.17 -20.28
CA GLU A 287 -12.56 -4.36 -20.16
C GLU A 287 -11.24 -4.24 -20.96
N ASN A 288 -10.97 -3.11 -21.58
CA ASN A 288 -9.77 -2.95 -22.41
C ASN A 288 -8.48 -3.19 -21.62
N LEU A 289 -8.36 -2.57 -20.43
CA LEU A 289 -7.17 -2.74 -19.57
C LEU A 289 -7.02 -4.18 -19.09
N HIS A 290 -8.14 -4.86 -18.78
CA HIS A 290 -8.11 -6.26 -18.38
C HIS A 290 -7.60 -7.16 -19.53
N LYS A 291 -8.13 -7.00 -20.74
CA LYS A 291 -7.71 -7.74 -21.94
C LYS A 291 -6.23 -7.48 -22.29
N ILE A 292 -5.76 -6.23 -22.19
CA ILE A 292 -4.33 -5.90 -22.33
C ILE A 292 -3.52 -6.70 -21.31
N GLY A 293 -3.94 -6.69 -20.04
CA GLY A 293 -3.27 -7.43 -18.97
C GLY A 293 -3.16 -8.92 -19.25
N GLU A 294 -4.25 -9.57 -19.66
CA GLU A 294 -4.26 -11.00 -20.02
C GLU A 294 -3.28 -11.34 -21.14
N ILE A 295 -3.22 -10.50 -22.19
CA ILE A 295 -2.31 -10.72 -23.32
C ILE A 295 -0.84 -10.57 -22.87
N ILE A 296 -0.52 -9.50 -22.14
CA ILE A 296 0.84 -9.25 -21.65
C ILE A 296 1.30 -10.37 -20.70
N GLU A 297 0.46 -10.79 -19.75
CA GLU A 297 0.76 -11.87 -18.82
C GLU A 297 1.04 -13.18 -19.56
N LYS A 298 0.14 -13.58 -20.47
CA LYS A 298 0.30 -14.80 -21.29
C LYS A 298 1.61 -14.80 -22.08
N GLU A 299 1.94 -13.70 -22.73
CA GLU A 299 3.15 -13.59 -23.55
C GLU A 299 4.43 -13.49 -22.69
N MET A 300 4.38 -12.84 -21.49
CA MET A 300 5.50 -12.81 -20.54
C MET A 300 5.81 -14.21 -20.00
N LEU A 301 4.79 -14.94 -19.58
CA LEU A 301 4.95 -16.34 -19.13
C LEU A 301 5.55 -17.21 -20.23
N LYS A 302 5.00 -17.13 -21.44
CA LYS A 302 5.46 -17.92 -22.59
C LYS A 302 6.93 -17.63 -22.96
N ARG A 303 7.37 -16.37 -22.91
CA ARG A 303 8.67 -15.93 -23.44
C ARG A 303 9.78 -15.87 -22.41
N LYS A 304 9.44 -15.56 -21.17
CA LYS A 304 10.40 -15.27 -20.09
C LYS A 304 10.19 -16.11 -18.84
N ASN A 305 9.06 -16.80 -18.72
CA ASN A 305 8.63 -17.49 -17.49
C ASN A 305 8.67 -16.56 -16.26
N ILE A 306 8.24 -15.28 -16.47
CA ILE A 306 8.18 -14.28 -15.40
C ILE A 306 6.71 -13.98 -15.11
N HIS A 307 6.33 -14.16 -13.85
CA HIS A 307 4.96 -13.97 -13.36
C HIS A 307 4.69 -12.50 -13.00
N PRO A 308 3.42 -12.05 -13.10
CA PRO A 308 3.02 -10.75 -12.58
C PRO A 308 3.15 -10.70 -11.06
N ASN A 309 3.41 -9.49 -10.54
CA ASN A 309 3.29 -9.17 -9.12
C ASN A 309 2.00 -8.39 -8.84
N LEU A 310 1.74 -8.09 -7.55
CA LEU A 310 0.49 -7.45 -7.12
C LEU A 310 0.21 -6.12 -7.83
N ASP A 311 1.24 -5.35 -8.19
CA ASP A 311 1.09 -4.03 -8.82
C ASP A 311 0.44 -4.12 -10.21
N PHE A 312 0.66 -5.23 -10.91
CA PHE A 312 0.16 -5.44 -12.27
C PHE A 312 -1.37 -5.40 -12.38
N PRO A 313 -2.17 -6.13 -11.58
CA PRO A 313 -3.62 -5.99 -11.59
C PRO A 313 -4.12 -4.78 -10.80
N THR A 314 -3.35 -4.26 -9.82
CA THR A 314 -3.84 -3.21 -8.92
C THR A 314 -3.86 -1.83 -9.58
N GLY A 315 -2.80 -1.45 -10.31
CA GLY A 315 -2.71 -0.16 -10.99
C GLY A 315 -3.93 0.12 -11.88
N PRO A 316 -4.24 -0.73 -12.87
CA PRO A 316 -5.42 -0.55 -13.72
C PRO A 316 -6.75 -0.62 -12.96
N THR A 317 -6.83 -1.38 -11.86
CA THR A 317 -8.02 -1.40 -11.00
C THR A 317 -8.27 -0.04 -10.37
N TYR A 318 -7.24 0.60 -9.82
CA TYR A 318 -7.36 1.96 -9.25
C TYR A 318 -7.71 3.00 -10.31
N HIS A 319 -7.17 2.87 -11.53
CA HIS A 319 -7.55 3.72 -12.64
C HIS A 319 -9.06 3.63 -12.95
N LEU A 320 -9.59 2.42 -13.04
CA LEU A 320 -11.03 2.19 -13.26
C LEU A 320 -11.91 2.69 -12.11
N MET A 321 -11.38 2.75 -10.90
CA MET A 321 -12.06 3.36 -9.74
C MET A 321 -12.09 4.88 -9.82
N GLY A 322 -11.29 5.52 -10.71
CA GLY A 322 -11.27 6.96 -10.96
C GLY A 322 -10.14 7.72 -10.27
N PHE A 323 -9.16 7.02 -9.70
CA PHE A 323 -7.96 7.65 -9.15
C PHE A 323 -6.98 8.07 -10.24
N ASP A 324 -6.33 9.22 -10.07
CA ASP A 324 -5.21 9.64 -10.91
C ASP A 324 -4.02 8.70 -10.67
N THR A 325 -3.23 8.44 -11.70
CA THR A 325 -2.16 7.43 -11.65
C THR A 325 -1.15 7.68 -10.53
N ASP A 326 -0.77 8.91 -10.28
CA ASP A 326 0.19 9.30 -9.24
C ASP A 326 -0.38 9.22 -7.79
N PHE A 327 -1.66 8.83 -7.63
CA PHE A 327 -2.26 8.50 -6.31
C PHE A 327 -2.23 7.00 -5.98
N PHE A 328 -1.77 6.13 -6.87
CA PHE A 328 -1.77 4.69 -6.61
C PHE A 328 -0.79 4.31 -5.50
N THR A 329 0.43 4.83 -5.54
CA THR A 329 1.41 4.62 -4.47
C THR A 329 0.99 5.25 -3.14
N PRO A 330 0.40 6.46 -3.07
CA PRO A 330 -0.26 6.97 -1.85
C PRO A 330 -1.35 6.06 -1.29
N ILE A 331 -2.15 5.41 -2.13
CA ILE A 331 -3.14 4.42 -1.66
C ILE A 331 -2.43 3.20 -1.05
N PHE A 332 -1.32 2.77 -1.63
CA PHE A 332 -0.47 1.74 -1.04
C PHE A 332 0.04 2.16 0.35
N VAL A 333 0.46 3.43 0.55
CA VAL A 333 0.85 3.96 1.87
C VAL A 333 -0.27 3.77 2.89
N ILE A 334 -1.53 4.09 2.53
CA ILE A 334 -2.69 3.96 3.43
C ILE A 334 -2.77 2.55 4.03
N ALA A 335 -2.55 1.53 3.23
CA ALA A 335 -2.55 0.14 3.67
C ALA A 335 -1.30 -0.22 4.46
N ARG A 336 -0.12 0.12 3.93
CA ARG A 336 1.17 -0.34 4.44
C ARG A 336 1.59 0.32 5.76
N ILE A 337 1.02 1.46 6.15
CA ILE A 337 1.18 2.04 7.48
C ILE A 337 0.93 0.98 8.56
N THR A 338 -0.02 0.09 8.37
CA THR A 338 -0.33 -1.01 9.28
C THR A 338 0.89 -1.91 9.52
N GLY A 339 1.48 -2.41 8.45
CA GLY A 339 2.67 -3.25 8.51
C GLY A 339 3.91 -2.51 9.04
N TRP A 340 4.17 -1.30 8.53
CA TRP A 340 5.30 -0.50 9.03
C TRP A 340 5.20 -0.22 10.53
N SER A 341 4.02 0.15 11.01
CA SER A 341 3.81 0.44 12.44
C SER A 341 4.06 -0.79 13.30
N ALA A 342 3.57 -1.97 12.87
CA ALA A 342 3.82 -3.23 13.58
C ALA A 342 5.33 -3.55 13.64
N HIS A 343 6.04 -3.41 12.52
CA HIS A 343 7.49 -3.62 12.46
C HIS A 343 8.29 -2.62 13.29
N ILE A 344 7.87 -1.35 13.34
CA ILE A 344 8.50 -0.32 14.19
C ILE A 344 8.31 -0.66 15.66
N MET A 345 7.09 -1.07 16.07
CA MET A 345 6.82 -1.47 17.45
C MET A 345 7.61 -2.73 17.82
N GLU A 346 7.68 -3.73 16.95
CA GLU A 346 8.50 -4.93 17.15
C GLU A 346 9.99 -4.57 17.31
N GLN A 347 10.51 -3.67 16.44
CA GLN A 347 11.90 -3.21 16.52
C GLN A 347 12.19 -2.48 17.86
N HIS A 348 11.31 -1.59 18.33
CA HIS A 348 11.50 -0.91 19.61
C HIS A 348 11.54 -1.87 20.81
N ILE A 349 10.77 -2.99 20.77
CA ILE A 349 10.71 -3.97 21.86
C ILE A 349 12.00 -4.80 21.93
N SER A 350 12.56 -5.20 20.79
CA SER A 350 13.74 -6.07 20.71
C SER A 350 14.92 -5.40 20.00
N ASN A 351 15.12 -4.09 20.30
CA ASN A 351 16.03 -3.25 19.53
C ASN A 351 17.50 -3.68 19.60
N LYS A 352 18.13 -3.73 18.44
CA LYS A 352 19.58 -3.65 18.24
C LYS A 352 19.87 -2.68 17.09
N LEU A 353 20.89 -1.85 17.29
CA LEU A 353 21.41 -0.93 16.27
C LEU A 353 22.12 -1.72 15.18
#